data_f5d8dfbb6f07e58b25242d3166e78a0e
#
_entry.id   f5d8dfbb6f07e58b25242d3166e78a0e
#
_cell.length_a   1.000
_cell.length_b   1.000
_cell.length_c   1.000
_cell.angle_alpha   90.00
_cell.angle_beta   90.00
_cell.angle_gamma   90.00
#
_symmetry.space_group_name_H-M   'P 1'
#
loop_
_entity.id
_entity.type
_entity.pdbx_description
1 polymer ?
#
loop_
_entity_poly.entity_id
_entity_poly.type
_entity_poly.pdbx_seq_one_letter_code
_entity_poly.pdbx_strand_id
1 'polypeptide(L)'
;MSDLSHIRNFSIIAHIDHGKSTLAXRFIQKCGGLSDREMEAQILDSLDIERERGITIKAQSVTLHYVXSSGQKYXXNFXDTPGHVDFTYEVSRSLSACEGALLVVDAGQGVEAQSVATCYTAIDQGLEVIPVLNKMDLPQAEPERVRMEIEEIIGLDATDAVCVSAKTGMGVDQILEDIIAKVPPPEGDQKAELKALIIDSWFDNYLGVVSLVRVYEGTLRKGDKIKAKSIGKGHTVDSVGVFTPKRHELEELAAGEVGFIVAGIKDIHGAPVGDTIVLANNSEVEALSGFRKIQPQVYAGLFPVSSDDFENFRDALSKLTLNDASLYYEPENSDALGFGFRCGFLGMLHMEIIQERLEREYDLSLITTAPTVVYEVELIDGEIIKVDSPSSLPAVNNIQEMREPIVLANILVPHEHLGSVITLCVEKRGVQKDMQFIGKQVSLSYEIPMNEVVLDFFDRLKSVSRGYASLDYHFVRFEKSNLVRLDILINGDKVDALALIVHRDHAMSKGRLLTEKMKELIPRQLYDVAIQAAIGGQIISRQTVKALRKNVTAKCYGGDITRKKKLLEKQKAGKKRMKRVGNVEVPQEAFLAVLKVDS
;
A
#
# COMPACT_ATOMS: atom_id res chain seq x y z
N MET A 1 10.99 -36.83 -4.01
CA MET A 1 11.42 -35.65 -4.77
C MET A 1 10.37 -35.31 -5.82
N SER A 2 9.88 -34.08 -5.81
CA SER A 2 8.92 -33.66 -6.82
C SER A 2 9.63 -33.52 -8.16
N ASP A 3 9.02 -34.05 -9.21
CA ASP A 3 9.49 -33.83 -10.58
C ASP A 3 9.21 -32.37 -10.96
N LEU A 4 10.24 -31.64 -11.34
CA LEU A 4 10.12 -30.23 -11.76
C LEU A 4 9.09 -30.04 -12.86
N SER A 5 8.96 -31.00 -13.78
CA SER A 5 7.98 -30.94 -14.87
C SER A 5 6.52 -30.88 -14.38
N HIS A 6 6.27 -31.30 -13.14
CA HIS A 6 4.94 -31.34 -12.53
C HIS A 6 4.70 -30.20 -11.53
N ILE A 7 5.56 -29.20 -11.51
CA ILE A 7 5.40 -27.99 -10.66
C ILE A 7 4.97 -26.81 -11.55
N ARG A 8 4.00 -26.04 -11.07
CA ARG A 8 3.60 -24.78 -11.72
C ARG A 8 3.55 -23.69 -10.67
N ASN A 9 4.35 -22.64 -10.86
CA ASN A 9 4.41 -21.47 -9.98
C ASN A 9 3.76 -20.31 -10.70
N PHE A 10 2.68 -19.80 -10.15
CA PHE A 10 1.92 -18.73 -10.79
C PHE A 10 1.33 -17.76 -9.78
N SER A 11 1.02 -16.58 -10.25
CA SER A 11 0.36 -15.53 -9.47
C SER A 11 -0.91 -15.08 -10.19
N ILE A 12 -1.71 -14.27 -9.51
CA ILE A 12 -2.92 -13.66 -10.10
C ILE A 12 -2.71 -12.16 -10.14
N ILE A 13 -2.82 -11.59 -11.31
CA ILE A 13 -2.83 -10.14 -11.55
C ILE A 13 -4.28 -9.72 -11.76
N ALA A 14 -4.78 -8.83 -10.92
CA ALA A 14 -6.16 -8.34 -11.05
C ALA A 14 -6.29 -6.97 -10.41
N HIS A 15 -7.12 -6.13 -11.00
CA HIS A 15 -7.52 -4.88 -10.37
C HIS A 15 -8.43 -5.18 -9.16
N ILE A 16 -8.53 -4.22 -8.26
CA ILE A 16 -9.43 -4.31 -7.10
C ILE A 16 -10.85 -4.60 -7.60
N ASP A 17 -11.53 -5.51 -6.94
CA ASP A 17 -12.91 -5.93 -7.24
C ASP A 17 -13.09 -6.70 -8.56
N HIS A 18 -12.02 -7.07 -9.27
CA HIS A 18 -12.15 -7.94 -10.44
C HIS A 18 -12.32 -9.43 -10.10
N GLY A 19 -12.30 -9.78 -8.81
CA GLY A 19 -12.64 -11.13 -8.35
C GLY A 19 -11.45 -12.02 -8.03
N LYS A 20 -10.29 -11.44 -7.80
CA LYS A 20 -9.04 -12.17 -7.50
C LYS A 20 -9.21 -13.14 -6.31
N SER A 21 -9.65 -12.63 -5.17
CA SER A 21 -9.77 -13.43 -3.94
C SER A 21 -10.85 -14.52 -4.08
N THR A 22 -11.92 -14.22 -4.78
CA THR A 22 -12.99 -15.21 -5.07
C THR A 22 -12.45 -16.33 -5.95
N LEU A 23 -11.66 -16.00 -6.96
CA LEU A 23 -11.07 -17.00 -7.84
C LEU A 23 -10.05 -17.86 -7.08
N ALA A 24 -9.23 -17.24 -6.25
CA ALA A 24 -8.31 -17.98 -5.38
C ALA A 24 -9.04 -19.00 -4.51
N UNK A 25 -9.96 -18.63 -4.07
CA UNK A 25 -10.74 -19.41 -3.35
C UNK A 25 -11.25 -20.51 -4.05
N ARG A 26 -11.67 -20.42 -5.19
CA ARG A 26 -12.10 -21.55 -6.03
C ARG A 26 -10.98 -22.54 -6.30
N PHE A 27 -9.78 -22.05 -6.52
CA PHE A 27 -8.61 -22.94 -6.72
C PHE A 27 -8.39 -23.80 -5.48
N ILE A 28 -8.45 -23.21 -4.29
CA ILE A 28 -8.25 -23.93 -3.02
C ILE A 28 -9.35 -25.01 -2.86
N GLN A 29 -10.58 -24.66 -3.15
CA GLN A 29 -11.72 -25.59 -3.07
C GLN A 29 -11.56 -26.76 -4.05
N LYS A 30 -11.25 -26.45 -5.31
CA LYS A 30 -11.13 -27.47 -6.37
C LYS A 30 -9.96 -28.42 -6.11
N CYS A 31 -8.90 -27.93 -5.50
CA CYS A 31 -7.69 -28.72 -5.21
C CYS A 31 -7.75 -29.41 -3.84
N GLY A 32 -8.88 -29.33 -3.13
CA GLY A 32 -9.08 -30.02 -1.86
C GLY A 32 -8.30 -29.46 -0.68
N GLY A 33 -7.85 -28.21 -0.77
CA GLY A 33 -7.11 -27.54 0.32
C GLY A 33 -7.97 -27.26 1.55
N LEU A 34 -9.29 -27.09 1.35
CA LEU A 34 -10.25 -26.85 2.42
C LEU A 34 -11.58 -27.51 2.07
N SER A 35 -12.30 -27.94 3.10
CA SER A 35 -13.67 -28.43 2.94
C SER A 35 -14.64 -27.27 2.70
N ASP A 36 -15.80 -27.56 2.16
CA ASP A 36 -16.84 -26.55 1.91
C ASP A 36 -17.22 -25.79 3.18
N ARG A 37 -17.16 -26.44 4.33
CA ARG A 37 -17.48 -25.83 5.64
C ARG A 37 -16.40 -24.86 6.13
N GLU A 38 -15.16 -25.07 5.68
CA GLU A 38 -14.03 -24.21 6.06
C GLU A 38 -13.85 -23.04 5.10
N MET A 39 -14.56 -23.04 3.97
CA MET A 39 -14.47 -21.99 2.97
C MET A 39 -15.23 -20.76 3.43
N GLU A 40 -14.49 -19.76 3.84
CA GLU A 40 -15.00 -18.41 4.13
C GLU A 40 -14.52 -17.47 3.03
N ALA A 41 -15.30 -16.46 2.76
CA ALA A 41 -14.89 -15.42 1.83
C ALA A 41 -13.56 -14.82 2.32
N GLN A 42 -12.63 -14.65 1.40
CA GLN A 42 -11.33 -14.02 1.69
C GLN A 42 -10.50 -14.80 2.72
N ILE A 43 -10.52 -16.13 2.65
CA ILE A 43 -9.78 -16.98 3.60
C ILE A 43 -8.26 -16.71 3.59
N LEU A 44 -7.73 -16.19 2.49
CA LEU A 44 -6.31 -15.83 2.38
C LEU A 44 -6.00 -14.47 3.02
N ASP A 45 -7.01 -13.65 3.24
CA ASP A 45 -6.82 -12.33 3.85
C ASP A 45 -6.73 -12.52 5.37
N SER A 46 -5.50 -12.56 5.86
CA SER A 46 -5.21 -12.91 7.26
C SER A 46 -5.47 -11.76 8.23
N LEU A 47 -5.47 -10.52 7.75
CA LEU A 47 -5.70 -9.34 8.58
C LEU A 47 -7.20 -8.98 8.58
N ASP A 48 -7.72 -8.58 9.73
CA ASP A 48 -9.10 -8.12 9.83
C ASP A 48 -9.37 -6.95 8.88
N ILE A 49 -8.39 -6.06 8.75
CA ILE A 49 -8.50 -4.89 7.89
C ILE A 49 -8.57 -5.29 6.40
N GLU A 50 -7.90 -6.38 6.00
CA GLU A 50 -8.01 -6.93 4.64
C GLU A 50 -9.45 -7.35 4.36
N ARG A 51 -10.03 -8.09 5.30
CA ARG A 51 -11.41 -8.61 5.16
C ARG A 51 -12.44 -7.49 5.12
N GLU A 52 -12.28 -6.48 5.98
CA GLU A 52 -13.21 -5.35 6.05
C GLU A 52 -13.15 -4.46 4.82
N ARG A 53 -11.97 -4.22 4.27
CA ARG A 53 -11.79 -3.37 3.10
C ARG A 53 -11.95 -4.11 1.78
N GLY A 54 -11.97 -5.46 1.82
CA GLY A 54 -12.08 -6.29 0.62
C GLY A 54 -10.85 -6.22 -0.28
N ILE A 55 -9.67 -6.00 0.30
CA ILE A 55 -8.41 -5.88 -0.44
C ILE A 55 -7.35 -6.79 0.16
N THR A 56 -6.44 -7.29 -0.67
CA THR A 56 -5.26 -8.00 -0.21
C THR A 56 -4.15 -6.98 0.05
N ILE A 57 -3.61 -6.98 1.26
CA ILE A 57 -2.52 -6.08 1.67
C ILE A 57 -1.19 -6.83 1.62
N LYS A 58 -1.18 -8.05 2.16
CA LYS A 58 0.04 -8.85 2.28
C LYS A 58 0.00 -10.03 1.32
N ALA A 59 1.08 -10.22 0.57
CA ALA A 59 1.23 -11.36 -0.33
C ALA A 59 1.29 -12.67 0.48
N GLN A 60 0.61 -13.69 -0.01
CA GLN A 60 0.61 -15.03 0.60
C GLN A 60 0.85 -16.09 -0.46
N SER A 61 1.38 -17.23 -0.02
CA SER A 61 1.67 -18.36 -0.89
C SER A 61 0.84 -19.55 -0.44
N VAL A 62 0.25 -20.26 -1.40
CA VAL A 62 -0.51 -21.49 -1.13
C VAL A 62 -0.01 -22.57 -2.09
N THR A 63 0.28 -23.75 -1.55
CA THR A 63 0.64 -24.93 -2.32
C THR A 63 -0.59 -25.82 -2.46
N LEU A 64 -1.00 -26.06 -3.69
CA LEU A 64 -2.18 -26.86 -4.02
C LEU A 64 -1.78 -28.09 -4.85
N HIS A 65 -2.54 -29.16 -4.71
CA HIS A 65 -2.36 -30.39 -5.49
C HIS A 65 -3.55 -30.55 -6.43
N TYR A 66 -3.26 -30.59 -7.73
CA TYR A 66 -4.27 -30.72 -8.76
C TYR A 66 -4.00 -31.95 -9.63
N VAL A 67 -5.09 -32.64 -9.98
CA VAL A 67 -5.01 -33.83 -10.88
C VAL A 67 -5.60 -33.46 -12.22
N UNK A 68 -4.80 -33.24 -13.11
CA UNK A 68 -5.12 -32.95 -14.42
C UNK A 68 -6.08 -33.88 -14.90
N SER A 69 -6.70 -33.64 -16.05
CA SER A 69 -7.63 -34.51 -16.79
C SER A 69 -6.98 -35.80 -17.28
N SER A 70 -5.67 -35.75 -17.50
CA SER A 70 -4.87 -36.92 -17.88
C SER A 70 -4.59 -37.88 -16.71
N GLY A 71 -4.95 -37.50 -15.49
CA GLY A 71 -4.66 -38.28 -14.28
C GLY A 71 -3.32 -37.98 -13.64
N GLN A 72 -2.52 -37.11 -14.23
CA GLN A 72 -1.22 -36.70 -13.67
C GLN A 72 -1.43 -35.67 -12.54
N LYS A 73 -0.56 -35.74 -11.52
CA LYS A 73 -0.62 -34.85 -10.33
C LYS A 73 0.37 -33.70 -10.48
N TYR A 74 -0.10 -32.55 -10.15
CA TYR A 74 0.69 -31.31 -10.23
C TYR A 74 0.64 -30.52 -8.92
N UNK A 75 1.61 -29.64 -8.53
CA UNK A 75 1.75 -28.77 -7.48
C UNK A 75 1.61 -27.42 -7.99
N UNK A 76 0.84 -26.68 -7.76
CA UNK A 76 0.61 -25.50 -8.10
C UNK A 76 0.90 -24.68 -7.01
N ASN A 77 1.86 -23.99 -7.03
CA ASN A 77 2.18 -22.95 -6.03
C ASN A 77 1.61 -21.64 -6.52
N PHE A 78 0.72 -21.04 -5.75
CA PHE A 78 0.15 -19.80 -6.19
C PHE A 78 0.30 -18.68 -5.14
N UNK A 79 0.58 -17.58 -5.50
CA UNK A 79 0.83 -16.52 -4.77
C UNK A 79 -0.23 -15.61 -4.92
N ASP A 80 -0.86 -15.25 -3.88
CA ASP A 80 -1.88 -14.19 -3.87
C ASP A 80 -1.20 -12.83 -3.64
N THR A 81 -1.51 -11.84 -4.48
CA THR A 81 -0.80 -10.56 -4.47
C THR A 81 -1.76 -9.39 -4.26
N PRO A 82 -1.30 -8.28 -3.63
CA PRO A 82 -2.11 -7.07 -3.57
C PRO A 82 -2.45 -6.51 -4.94
N GLY A 83 -3.62 -5.86 -5.04
CA GLY A 83 -4.08 -5.25 -6.29
C GLY A 83 -3.99 -3.73 -6.33
N HIS A 84 -3.47 -3.09 -5.30
CA HIS A 84 -3.43 -1.63 -5.20
C HIS A 84 -2.05 -1.08 -5.58
N VAL A 85 -2.03 0.12 -6.19
CA VAL A 85 -0.80 0.75 -6.68
C VAL A 85 0.25 0.93 -5.57
N ASP A 86 -0.16 1.19 -4.33
CA ASP A 86 0.77 1.34 -3.21
C ASP A 86 1.62 0.08 -2.99
N PHE A 87 1.10 -1.10 -3.37
CA PHE A 87 1.75 -2.37 -3.12
C PHE A 87 2.38 -2.99 -4.37
N THR A 88 2.64 -2.19 -5.41
CA THR A 88 3.28 -2.64 -6.66
C THR A 88 4.58 -3.40 -6.40
N TYR A 89 5.35 -2.97 -5.42
CA TYR A 89 6.62 -3.62 -5.07
C TYR A 89 6.40 -5.04 -4.56
N GLU A 90 5.39 -5.26 -3.71
CA GLU A 90 5.09 -6.60 -3.20
C GLU A 90 4.63 -7.54 -4.31
N VAL A 91 3.87 -7.00 -5.27
CA VAL A 91 3.46 -7.73 -6.47
C VAL A 91 4.71 -8.17 -7.25
N SER A 92 5.63 -7.24 -7.50
CA SER A 92 6.88 -7.52 -8.23
C SER A 92 7.69 -8.64 -7.56
N ARG A 93 7.78 -8.62 -6.23
CA ARG A 93 8.48 -9.66 -5.46
C ARG A 93 7.82 -11.02 -5.65
N SER A 94 6.50 -11.07 -5.54
CA SER A 94 5.76 -12.33 -5.69
C SER A 94 5.89 -12.90 -7.10
N LEU A 95 5.85 -12.02 -8.11
CA LEU A 95 6.02 -12.42 -9.52
C LEU A 95 7.39 -13.05 -9.75
N SER A 96 8.43 -12.59 -9.05
CA SER A 96 9.79 -13.14 -9.21
C SER A 96 9.89 -14.61 -8.78
N ALA A 97 8.94 -15.11 -7.98
CA ALA A 97 8.88 -16.51 -7.57
C ALA A 97 8.13 -17.39 -8.57
N CYS A 98 7.60 -16.81 -9.65
CA CYS A 98 6.67 -17.48 -10.55
C CYS A 98 7.22 -17.59 -11.96
N GLU A 99 6.70 -18.57 -12.71
CA GLU A 99 6.92 -18.72 -14.16
C GLU A 99 5.72 -18.25 -14.96
N GLY A 100 4.58 -18.06 -14.32
CA GLY A 100 3.37 -17.60 -14.99
C GLY A 100 2.49 -16.72 -14.13
N ALA A 101 1.55 -16.05 -14.79
CA ALA A 101 0.57 -15.20 -14.12
C ALA A 101 -0.77 -15.27 -14.85
N LEU A 102 -1.85 -15.24 -14.09
CA LEU A 102 -3.20 -15.08 -14.63
C LEU A 102 -3.54 -13.58 -14.62
N LEU A 103 -3.92 -13.04 -15.76
CA LEU A 103 -4.46 -11.69 -15.85
C LEU A 103 -5.98 -11.80 -15.79
N VAL A 104 -6.58 -11.47 -14.65
CA VAL A 104 -8.01 -11.57 -14.42
C VAL A 104 -8.65 -10.21 -14.65
N VAL A 105 -9.54 -10.15 -15.64
CA VAL A 105 -10.22 -8.91 -16.04
C VAL A 105 -11.71 -9.10 -15.89
N ASP A 106 -12.39 -8.13 -15.28
CA ASP A 106 -13.85 -8.10 -15.19
C ASP A 106 -14.42 -7.90 -16.59
N ALA A 107 -15.24 -8.85 -17.06
CA ALA A 107 -15.80 -8.84 -18.42
C ALA A 107 -16.77 -7.69 -18.66
N GLY A 108 -17.24 -7.01 -17.61
CA GLY A 108 -18.09 -5.82 -17.73
C GLY A 108 -17.29 -4.51 -17.70
N GLN A 109 -16.33 -4.41 -16.78
CA GLN A 109 -15.53 -3.20 -16.60
C GLN A 109 -14.41 -3.05 -17.62
N GLY A 110 -13.76 -4.18 -17.96
CA GLY A 110 -12.63 -4.16 -18.90
C GLY A 110 -11.29 -3.91 -18.23
N VAL A 111 -10.28 -3.59 -19.05
CA VAL A 111 -8.90 -3.44 -18.63
C VAL A 111 -8.72 -2.17 -17.78
N GLU A 112 -7.93 -2.28 -16.72
CA GLU A 112 -7.61 -1.19 -15.80
C GLU A 112 -6.10 -0.90 -15.82
N ALA A 113 -5.73 0.37 -15.57
CA ALA A 113 -4.34 0.84 -15.71
C ALA A 113 -3.36 0.05 -14.83
N GLN A 114 -3.76 -0.30 -13.61
CA GLN A 114 -2.92 -1.07 -12.70
C GLN A 114 -2.63 -2.46 -13.22
N SER A 115 -3.63 -3.11 -13.84
CA SER A 115 -3.46 -4.43 -14.45
C SER A 115 -2.47 -4.36 -15.63
N VAL A 116 -2.53 -3.29 -16.42
CA VAL A 116 -1.59 -3.07 -17.54
C VAL A 116 -0.16 -2.97 -16.99
N ALA A 117 0.06 -2.14 -15.99
CA ALA A 117 1.39 -1.92 -15.41
C ALA A 117 1.96 -3.21 -14.80
N THR A 118 1.14 -3.93 -14.04
CA THR A 118 1.56 -5.19 -13.41
C THR A 118 1.83 -6.27 -14.47
N CYS A 119 1.04 -6.30 -15.52
CA CYS A 119 1.22 -7.22 -16.63
C CYS A 119 2.56 -6.98 -17.33
N TYR A 120 2.92 -5.73 -17.56
CA TYR A 120 4.23 -5.40 -18.15
C TYR A 120 5.37 -5.83 -17.22
N THR A 121 5.22 -5.65 -15.91
CA THR A 121 6.20 -6.13 -14.94
C THR A 121 6.38 -7.65 -15.06
N ALA A 122 5.29 -8.40 -15.17
CA ALA A 122 5.34 -9.86 -15.33
C ALA A 122 6.04 -10.25 -16.64
N ILE A 123 5.71 -9.57 -17.73
CA ILE A 123 6.31 -9.83 -19.07
C ILE A 123 7.81 -9.53 -19.02
N ASP A 124 8.21 -8.41 -18.40
CA ASP A 124 9.62 -8.02 -18.27
C ASP A 124 10.42 -9.03 -17.45
N GLN A 125 9.77 -9.73 -16.50
CA GLN A 125 10.40 -10.79 -15.71
C GLN A 125 10.37 -12.15 -16.41
N GLY A 126 9.81 -12.22 -17.61
CA GLY A 126 9.77 -13.43 -18.42
C GLY A 126 8.63 -14.38 -18.13
N LEU A 127 7.61 -13.93 -17.41
CA LEU A 127 6.46 -14.78 -17.08
C LEU A 127 5.54 -14.98 -18.28
N GLU A 128 4.94 -16.17 -18.36
CA GLU A 128 3.84 -16.43 -19.28
C GLU A 128 2.55 -15.86 -18.68
N VAL A 129 1.87 -14.95 -19.38
CA VAL A 129 0.65 -14.32 -18.88
C VAL A 129 -0.57 -14.89 -19.60
N ILE A 130 -1.53 -15.39 -18.84
CA ILE A 130 -2.75 -16.04 -19.34
C ILE A 130 -3.95 -15.12 -19.03
N PRO A 131 -4.61 -14.54 -20.04
CA PRO A 131 -5.80 -13.72 -19.79
C PRO A 131 -7.00 -14.58 -19.38
N VAL A 132 -7.79 -14.06 -18.42
CA VAL A 132 -9.03 -14.68 -17.91
C VAL A 132 -10.10 -13.61 -17.82
N LEU A 133 -11.27 -13.86 -18.39
CA LEU A 133 -12.41 -12.95 -18.34
C LEU A 133 -13.37 -13.43 -17.25
N ASN A 134 -13.48 -12.65 -16.17
CA ASN A 134 -14.27 -13.01 -15.00
C ASN A 134 -15.61 -12.28 -14.97
N LYS A 135 -16.48 -12.72 -14.09
CA LYS A 135 -17.82 -12.17 -13.84
C LYS A 135 -18.77 -12.36 -15.03
N MET A 136 -18.63 -13.49 -15.71
CA MET A 136 -19.51 -13.83 -16.85
C MET A 136 -20.96 -14.03 -16.44
N ASP A 137 -21.23 -14.19 -15.15
CA ASP A 137 -22.60 -14.30 -14.60
C ASP A 137 -23.35 -12.97 -14.60
N LEU A 138 -22.66 -11.85 -14.78
CA LEU A 138 -23.29 -10.52 -14.74
C LEU A 138 -23.85 -10.13 -16.11
N PRO A 139 -25.01 -9.45 -16.15
CA PRO A 139 -25.63 -9.07 -17.43
C PRO A 139 -24.83 -8.08 -18.27
N GLN A 140 -23.95 -7.28 -17.65
CA GLN A 140 -23.10 -6.32 -18.36
C GLN A 140 -21.82 -6.94 -18.94
N ALA A 141 -21.62 -8.25 -18.82
CA ALA A 141 -20.43 -8.91 -19.35
C ALA A 141 -20.39 -8.81 -20.88
N GLU A 142 -19.26 -8.32 -21.41
CA GLU A 142 -19.02 -8.16 -22.86
C GLU A 142 -17.65 -8.78 -23.20
N PRO A 143 -17.55 -10.12 -23.26
CA PRO A 143 -16.24 -10.77 -23.40
C PRO A 143 -15.49 -10.37 -24.67
N GLU A 144 -16.17 -10.20 -25.81
CA GLU A 144 -15.49 -9.85 -27.05
C GLU A 144 -14.89 -8.45 -27.00
N ARG A 145 -15.59 -7.50 -26.38
CA ARG A 145 -15.05 -6.15 -26.17
C ARG A 145 -13.80 -6.19 -25.29
N VAL A 146 -13.84 -6.94 -24.19
CA VAL A 146 -12.73 -7.02 -23.25
C VAL A 146 -11.53 -7.76 -23.87
N ARG A 147 -11.76 -8.80 -24.69
CA ARG A 147 -10.68 -9.45 -25.43
C ARG A 147 -9.94 -8.43 -26.32
N MET A 148 -10.70 -7.61 -27.03
CA MET A 148 -10.13 -6.57 -27.89
C MET A 148 -9.33 -5.55 -27.05
N GLU A 149 -9.84 -5.14 -25.89
CA GLU A 149 -9.12 -4.23 -24.97
C GLU A 149 -7.79 -4.83 -24.53
N ILE A 150 -7.77 -6.09 -24.13
CA ILE A 150 -6.53 -6.77 -23.71
C ILE A 150 -5.52 -6.78 -24.87
N GLU A 151 -5.96 -7.09 -26.07
CA GLU A 151 -5.09 -7.15 -27.24
C GLU A 151 -4.55 -5.77 -27.65
N GLU A 152 -5.40 -4.74 -27.64
CA GLU A 152 -5.02 -3.40 -28.10
C GLU A 152 -4.30 -2.58 -27.03
N ILE A 153 -4.71 -2.70 -25.75
CA ILE A 153 -4.11 -1.88 -24.67
C ILE A 153 -2.83 -2.53 -24.15
N ILE A 154 -2.86 -3.86 -23.90
CA ILE A 154 -1.73 -4.57 -23.30
C ILE A 154 -0.81 -5.19 -24.37
N GLY A 155 -1.40 -5.69 -25.45
CA GLY A 155 -0.66 -6.38 -26.49
C GLY A 155 -0.57 -7.89 -26.30
N LEU A 156 -1.42 -8.46 -25.43
CA LEU A 156 -1.50 -9.91 -25.22
C LEU A 156 -2.54 -10.51 -26.15
N ASP A 157 -2.26 -11.72 -26.66
CA ASP A 157 -3.25 -12.50 -27.39
C ASP A 157 -4.32 -12.99 -26.41
N ALA A 158 -5.56 -12.52 -26.58
CA ALA A 158 -6.70 -12.90 -25.74
C ALA A 158 -7.71 -13.77 -26.50
N THR A 159 -7.33 -14.29 -27.68
CA THR A 159 -8.24 -15.10 -28.53
C THR A 159 -8.80 -16.30 -27.74
N ASP A 160 -7.94 -16.98 -26.99
CA ASP A 160 -8.30 -18.18 -26.22
C ASP A 160 -8.52 -17.88 -24.73
N ALA A 161 -8.75 -16.62 -24.34
CA ALA A 161 -8.97 -16.25 -22.95
C ALA A 161 -10.20 -16.99 -22.40
N VAL A 162 -10.05 -17.63 -21.25
CA VAL A 162 -11.11 -18.41 -20.61
C VAL A 162 -12.14 -17.46 -20.01
N CYS A 163 -13.41 -17.71 -20.32
CA CYS A 163 -14.54 -16.98 -19.73
C CYS A 163 -15.02 -17.71 -18.49
N VAL A 164 -15.00 -17.03 -17.33
CA VAL A 164 -15.29 -17.67 -16.05
C VAL A 164 -16.24 -16.81 -15.20
N SER A 165 -16.81 -17.46 -14.19
CA SER A 165 -17.45 -16.79 -13.07
C SER A 165 -16.88 -17.38 -11.80
N ALA A 166 -16.01 -16.65 -11.13
CA ALA A 166 -15.46 -17.10 -9.84
C ALA A 166 -16.58 -17.26 -8.81
N LYS A 167 -17.63 -16.44 -8.91
CA LYS A 167 -18.79 -16.52 -8.01
C LYS A 167 -19.52 -17.85 -8.13
N THR A 168 -19.79 -18.31 -9.35
CA THR A 168 -20.54 -19.57 -9.60
C THR A 168 -19.64 -20.80 -9.73
N GLY A 169 -18.36 -20.61 -9.99
CA GLY A 169 -17.39 -21.68 -10.25
C GLY A 169 -17.29 -22.06 -11.72
N MET A 170 -18.04 -21.41 -12.61
CA MET A 170 -18.03 -21.70 -14.04
C MET A 170 -16.66 -21.42 -14.63
N GLY A 171 -16.09 -22.36 -15.38
CA GLY A 171 -14.85 -22.20 -16.12
C GLY A 171 -13.57 -22.36 -15.31
N VAL A 172 -13.66 -22.56 -13.99
CA VAL A 172 -12.47 -22.64 -13.12
C VAL A 172 -11.59 -23.84 -13.47
N ASP A 173 -12.21 -24.98 -13.81
CA ASP A 173 -11.44 -26.18 -14.21
C ASP A 173 -10.59 -25.91 -15.45
N GLN A 174 -11.14 -25.16 -16.41
CA GLN A 174 -10.41 -24.81 -17.64
C GLN A 174 -9.20 -23.94 -17.33
N ILE A 175 -9.30 -23.00 -16.35
CA ILE A 175 -8.14 -22.18 -15.95
C ILE A 175 -7.02 -23.09 -15.42
N LEU A 176 -7.37 -24.06 -14.57
CA LEU A 176 -6.36 -24.96 -13.99
C LEU A 176 -5.67 -25.80 -15.06
N GLU A 177 -6.44 -26.27 -16.05
CA GLU A 177 -5.87 -27.01 -17.21
C GLU A 177 -4.95 -26.09 -18.05
N ASP A 178 -5.36 -24.82 -18.27
CA ASP A 178 -4.57 -23.86 -19.02
C ASP A 178 -3.26 -23.52 -18.29
N ILE A 179 -3.29 -23.39 -16.97
CA ILE A 179 -2.07 -23.18 -16.17
C ILE A 179 -1.06 -24.30 -16.42
N ILE A 180 -1.54 -25.54 -16.38
CA ILE A 180 -0.67 -26.71 -16.59
C ILE A 180 -0.11 -26.73 -18.02
N ALA A 181 -0.95 -26.39 -19.01
CA ALA A 181 -0.57 -26.44 -20.43
C ALA A 181 0.36 -25.29 -20.83
N LYS A 182 0.15 -24.10 -20.29
CA LYS A 182 0.78 -22.86 -20.80
C LYS A 182 1.93 -22.34 -19.90
N VAL A 183 1.81 -22.49 -18.57
CA VAL A 183 2.87 -22.02 -17.68
C VAL A 183 4.02 -23.01 -17.73
N PRO A 184 5.26 -22.55 -18.01
CA PRO A 184 6.37 -23.51 -18.04
C PRO A 184 6.72 -24.00 -16.63
N PRO A 185 7.27 -25.22 -16.51
CA PRO A 185 7.76 -25.69 -15.21
C PRO A 185 8.98 -24.89 -14.78
N PRO A 186 9.27 -24.84 -13.47
CA PRO A 186 10.49 -24.18 -13.00
C PRO A 186 11.73 -24.94 -13.45
N GLU A 187 12.82 -24.20 -13.60
CA GLU A 187 14.14 -24.79 -13.91
C GLU A 187 14.94 -24.90 -12.62
N GLY A 188 15.96 -25.76 -12.62
CA GLY A 188 16.88 -25.93 -11.50
C GLY A 188 17.36 -27.37 -11.34
N ASP A 189 18.41 -27.51 -10.54
CA ASP A 189 19.00 -28.85 -10.23
C ASP A 189 18.88 -29.09 -8.73
N GLN A 190 18.06 -30.05 -8.36
CA GLN A 190 17.84 -30.43 -6.95
C GLN A 190 19.09 -30.95 -6.25
N LYS A 191 20.11 -31.37 -6.99
CA LYS A 191 21.37 -31.89 -6.46
C LYS A 191 22.47 -30.84 -6.37
N ALA A 192 22.26 -29.66 -6.92
CA ALA A 192 23.23 -28.57 -6.90
C ALA A 192 23.33 -27.96 -5.49
N GLU A 193 24.26 -27.04 -5.33
CA GLU A 193 24.42 -26.28 -4.08
C GLU A 193 23.19 -25.42 -3.82
N LEU A 194 22.75 -25.38 -2.57
CA LEU A 194 21.52 -24.64 -2.20
C LEU A 194 21.60 -23.18 -2.57
N LYS A 195 20.57 -22.71 -3.23
CA LYS A 195 20.37 -21.30 -3.60
C LYS A 195 18.88 -21.01 -3.54
N ALA A 196 18.45 -20.24 -2.56
CA ALA A 196 17.03 -19.90 -2.37
C ALA A 196 16.88 -18.40 -2.17
N LEU A 197 15.80 -17.85 -2.69
CA LEU A 197 15.49 -16.40 -2.61
C LEU A 197 14.46 -16.18 -1.50
N ILE A 198 14.72 -15.22 -0.62
CA ILE A 198 13.75 -14.79 0.39
C ILE A 198 12.76 -13.83 -0.29
N ILE A 199 11.52 -14.30 -0.44
CA ILE A 199 10.43 -13.53 -1.08
C ILE A 199 9.81 -12.58 -0.06
N ASP A 200 9.62 -13.05 1.18
CA ASP A 200 9.03 -12.28 2.27
C ASP A 200 9.51 -12.84 3.60
N SER A 201 9.42 -12.02 4.65
CA SER A 201 9.73 -12.44 6.01
C SER A 201 8.78 -11.74 6.96
N TRP A 202 8.36 -12.45 8.02
CA TRP A 202 7.51 -11.86 9.06
C TRP A 202 7.86 -12.49 10.40
N PHE A 203 7.43 -11.82 11.46
CA PHE A 203 7.69 -12.29 12.82
C PHE A 203 6.44 -13.01 13.36
N ASP A 204 6.65 -14.20 13.85
CA ASP A 204 5.63 -15.00 14.55
C ASP A 204 6.04 -15.10 16.03
N ASN A 205 5.09 -14.84 16.94
CA ASN A 205 5.38 -14.81 18.38
C ASN A 205 5.91 -16.13 18.93
N TYR A 206 5.59 -17.25 18.28
CA TYR A 206 5.99 -18.58 18.72
C TYR A 206 7.23 -19.13 17.99
N LEU A 207 7.36 -18.78 16.71
CA LEU A 207 8.35 -19.36 15.82
C LEU A 207 9.58 -18.46 15.59
N GLY A 208 9.48 -17.18 15.95
CA GLY A 208 10.45 -16.18 15.55
C GLY A 208 10.20 -15.74 14.11
N VAL A 209 11.26 -15.46 13.36
CA VAL A 209 11.13 -15.05 11.96
C VAL A 209 10.78 -16.24 11.09
N VAL A 210 9.71 -16.12 10.32
CA VAL A 210 9.30 -17.05 9.27
C VAL A 210 9.62 -16.39 7.93
N SER A 211 10.34 -17.10 7.07
CA SER A 211 10.67 -16.58 5.73
C SER A 211 9.99 -17.42 4.67
N LEU A 212 9.35 -16.75 3.72
CA LEU A 212 8.81 -17.38 2.51
C LEU A 212 9.94 -17.40 1.49
N VAL A 213 10.26 -18.57 0.96
CA VAL A 213 11.40 -18.72 0.05
C VAL A 213 10.99 -19.46 -1.22
N ARG A 214 11.67 -19.13 -2.32
CA ARG A 214 11.67 -19.90 -3.56
C ARG A 214 13.04 -20.56 -3.67
N VAL A 215 13.07 -21.89 -3.72
CA VAL A 215 14.33 -22.63 -3.92
C VAL A 215 14.61 -22.69 -5.43
N TYR A 216 15.77 -22.15 -5.83
CA TYR A 216 16.18 -22.15 -7.24
C TYR A 216 17.10 -23.33 -7.56
N GLU A 217 18.02 -23.64 -6.65
CA GLU A 217 18.97 -24.75 -6.80
C GLU A 217 19.10 -25.49 -5.48
N GLY A 218 19.35 -26.78 -5.56
CA GLY A 218 19.60 -27.59 -4.39
C GLY A 218 18.34 -28.01 -3.65
N THR A 219 18.54 -28.44 -2.40
CA THR A 219 17.47 -28.89 -1.51
C THR A 219 17.72 -28.35 -0.12
N LEU A 220 16.69 -27.80 0.48
CA LEU A 220 16.71 -27.22 1.83
C LEU A 220 16.00 -28.19 2.77
N ARG A 221 16.69 -28.68 3.79
CA ARG A 221 16.16 -29.68 4.72
C ARG A 221 16.15 -29.16 6.15
N LYS A 222 15.23 -29.71 6.92
CA LYS A 222 15.23 -29.54 8.37
C LYS A 222 16.57 -30.00 8.94
N GLY A 223 17.18 -29.19 9.81
CA GLY A 223 18.49 -29.46 10.40
C GLY A 223 19.69 -28.89 9.64
N ASP A 224 19.49 -28.41 8.41
CA ASP A 224 20.57 -27.78 7.65
C ASP A 224 21.03 -26.49 8.35
N LYS A 225 22.33 -26.24 8.28
CA LYS A 225 22.91 -24.96 8.70
C LYS A 225 22.95 -24.02 7.50
N ILE A 226 22.24 -22.93 7.60
CA ILE A 226 22.07 -21.95 6.51
C ILE A 226 22.50 -20.55 6.95
N LYS A 227 22.70 -19.69 5.98
CA LYS A 227 22.89 -18.25 6.23
C LYS A 227 22.26 -17.44 5.12
N ALA A 228 21.78 -16.24 5.47
CA ALA A 228 21.45 -15.21 4.51
C ALA A 228 22.77 -14.60 4.06
N LYS A 229 23.01 -14.57 2.77
CA LYS A 229 24.36 -14.28 2.22
C LYS A 229 24.86 -12.88 2.61
N SER A 230 23.98 -11.88 2.64
CA SER A 230 24.38 -10.52 3.00
C SER A 230 24.66 -10.35 4.50
N ILE A 231 24.09 -11.21 5.34
CA ILE A 231 24.23 -11.16 6.80
C ILE A 231 25.42 -12.02 7.27
N GLY A 232 25.56 -13.20 6.69
CA GLY A 232 26.68 -14.09 6.96
C GLY A 232 26.58 -14.92 8.25
N LYS A 233 25.58 -14.66 9.09
CA LYS A 233 25.38 -15.39 10.36
C LYS A 233 24.66 -16.71 10.09
N GLY A 234 25.21 -17.80 10.62
CA GLY A 234 24.64 -19.13 10.46
C GLY A 234 23.47 -19.41 11.39
N HIS A 235 22.49 -20.14 10.89
CA HIS A 235 21.32 -20.59 11.65
C HIS A 235 20.97 -22.01 11.25
N THR A 236 20.44 -22.78 12.20
CA THR A 236 19.98 -24.15 11.95
C THR A 236 18.49 -24.10 11.59
N VAL A 237 18.11 -24.77 10.52
CA VAL A 237 16.71 -24.84 10.09
C VAL A 237 15.90 -25.69 11.09
N ASP A 238 14.95 -25.06 11.77
CA ASP A 238 14.06 -25.73 12.74
C ASP A 238 12.93 -26.46 12.02
N SER A 239 12.34 -25.83 11.00
CA SER A 239 11.29 -26.44 10.18
C SER A 239 11.25 -25.82 8.79
N VAL A 240 10.78 -26.62 7.85
CA VAL A 240 10.45 -26.20 6.49
C VAL A 240 9.06 -26.73 6.16
N GLY A 241 8.38 -26.10 5.21
CA GLY A 241 7.08 -26.58 4.79
C GLY A 241 6.40 -25.65 3.82
N VAL A 242 5.09 -25.87 3.66
CA VAL A 242 4.23 -25.12 2.73
C VAL A 242 2.96 -24.69 3.44
N PHE A 243 2.23 -23.77 2.83
CA PHE A 243 0.88 -23.37 3.28
C PHE A 243 -0.15 -23.99 2.33
N THR A 244 -1.16 -24.70 2.88
CA THR A 244 -2.16 -25.47 2.09
C THR A 244 -3.64 -25.12 2.42
N PRO A 245 -4.10 -23.91 2.72
CA PRO A 245 -3.48 -22.68 3.20
C PRO A 245 -2.97 -22.72 4.66
N LYS A 246 -3.34 -23.71 5.43
CA LYS A 246 -2.79 -23.92 6.79
C LYS A 246 -1.33 -24.38 6.66
N ARG A 247 -0.53 -24.00 7.65
CA ARG A 247 0.88 -24.40 7.69
C ARG A 247 1.01 -25.93 7.74
N HIS A 248 1.82 -26.48 6.84
CA HIS A 248 2.09 -27.91 6.75
C HIS A 248 3.60 -28.13 6.66
N GLU A 249 4.16 -28.80 7.68
CA GLU A 249 5.59 -29.06 7.73
C GLU A 249 5.98 -30.21 6.81
N LEU A 250 7.15 -30.05 6.18
CA LEU A 250 7.75 -31.03 5.28
C LEU A 250 9.16 -31.36 5.77
N GLU A 251 9.73 -32.41 5.23
CA GLU A 251 11.12 -32.76 5.50
C GLU A 251 12.11 -31.93 4.70
N GLU A 252 11.71 -31.49 3.51
CA GLU A 252 12.56 -30.74 2.59
C GLU A 252 11.76 -29.86 1.61
N LEU A 253 12.44 -28.84 1.09
CA LEU A 253 12.02 -28.06 -0.07
C LEU A 253 13.12 -28.18 -1.11
N ALA A 254 12.78 -28.64 -2.30
CA ALA A 254 13.74 -28.84 -3.39
C ALA A 254 13.63 -27.73 -4.43
N ALA A 255 14.62 -27.64 -5.32
CA ALA A 255 14.63 -26.67 -6.42
C ALA A 255 13.29 -26.67 -7.15
N GLY A 256 12.75 -25.48 -7.41
CA GLY A 256 11.45 -25.26 -8.04
C GLY A 256 10.30 -25.07 -7.07
N GLU A 257 10.48 -25.41 -5.81
CA GLU A 257 9.41 -25.30 -4.80
C GLU A 257 9.42 -23.96 -4.06
N VAL A 258 8.24 -23.55 -3.62
CA VAL A 258 8.03 -22.35 -2.81
C VAL A 258 7.47 -22.80 -1.46
N GLY A 259 8.03 -22.30 -0.38
CA GLY A 259 7.57 -22.67 0.96
C GLY A 259 8.15 -21.77 2.03
N PHE A 260 7.94 -22.14 3.29
CA PHE A 260 8.45 -21.38 4.42
C PHE A 260 9.63 -22.08 5.09
N ILE A 261 10.48 -21.27 5.73
CA ILE A 261 11.52 -21.77 6.64
C ILE A 261 11.42 -21.05 7.98
N VAL A 262 11.75 -21.78 9.04
CA VAL A 262 11.93 -21.26 10.40
C VAL A 262 13.31 -21.72 10.85
N ALA A 263 14.18 -20.79 11.21
CA ALA A 263 15.59 -21.09 11.51
C ALA A 263 16.09 -20.40 12.78
N GLY A 264 15.20 -20.11 13.73
CA GLY A 264 15.58 -19.51 15.00
C GLY A 264 16.09 -18.08 14.89
N ILE A 265 15.76 -17.39 13.79
CA ILE A 265 16.14 -15.99 13.60
C ILE A 265 15.16 -15.13 14.43
N LYS A 266 15.70 -14.26 15.28
CA LYS A 266 14.90 -13.48 16.23
C LYS A 266 14.57 -12.06 15.75
N ASP A 267 15.24 -11.60 14.70
CA ASP A 267 15.09 -10.25 14.16
C ASP A 267 14.91 -10.36 12.64
N ILE A 268 13.90 -9.68 12.13
CA ILE A 268 13.56 -9.68 10.70
C ILE A 268 14.76 -9.23 9.84
N HIS A 269 15.62 -8.38 10.39
CA HIS A 269 16.84 -7.93 9.68
C HIS A 269 17.86 -9.05 9.49
N GLY A 270 17.71 -10.17 10.18
CA GLY A 270 18.52 -11.39 9.98
C GLY A 270 18.08 -12.23 8.79
N ALA A 271 16.92 -11.92 8.20
CA ALA A 271 16.38 -12.60 7.02
C ALA A 271 15.83 -11.56 6.04
N PRO A 272 16.71 -10.69 5.45
CA PRO A 272 16.24 -9.61 4.60
C PRO A 272 15.54 -10.10 3.34
N VAL A 273 14.44 -9.47 2.98
CA VAL A 273 13.71 -9.76 1.75
C VAL A 273 14.64 -9.48 0.55
N GLY A 274 14.69 -10.42 -0.39
CA GLY A 274 15.54 -10.33 -1.57
C GLY A 274 16.93 -10.95 -1.40
N ASP A 275 17.28 -11.34 -0.18
CA ASP A 275 18.58 -11.98 0.07
C ASP A 275 18.56 -13.44 -0.39
N THR A 276 19.75 -14.00 -0.58
CA THR A 276 19.94 -15.39 -0.99
C THR A 276 20.29 -16.24 0.22
N ILE A 277 19.58 -17.35 0.41
CA ILE A 277 19.90 -18.36 1.42
C ILE A 277 20.81 -19.40 0.77
N VAL A 278 21.94 -19.65 1.44
CA VAL A 278 22.92 -20.68 1.06
C VAL A 278 23.26 -21.53 2.28
N LEU A 279 23.91 -22.69 2.08
CA LEU A 279 24.44 -23.46 3.20
C LEU A 279 25.56 -22.66 3.90
N ALA A 280 25.60 -22.71 5.22
CA ALA A 280 26.50 -21.88 6.03
C ALA A 280 27.97 -22.07 5.72
N ASN A 281 28.34 -23.27 5.31
CA ASN A 281 29.73 -23.63 4.99
C ASN A 281 30.12 -23.36 3.54
N ASN A 282 29.22 -22.82 2.72
CA ASN A 282 29.46 -22.56 1.30
C ASN A 282 29.35 -21.06 1.01
N SER A 283 30.51 -20.44 0.81
CA SER A 283 30.61 -19.01 0.51
C SER A 283 30.77 -18.69 -0.98
N GLU A 284 30.98 -19.74 -1.81
CA GLU A 284 31.29 -19.58 -3.24
C GLU A 284 30.04 -19.41 -4.12
N VAL A 285 28.87 -19.80 -3.64
CA VAL A 285 27.61 -19.67 -4.39
C VAL A 285 27.30 -18.18 -4.64
N GLU A 286 27.07 -17.81 -5.91
CA GLU A 286 26.72 -16.44 -6.27
C GLU A 286 25.32 -16.08 -5.77
N ALA A 287 25.17 -14.87 -5.27
CA ALA A 287 23.87 -14.36 -4.83
C ALA A 287 22.94 -14.21 -6.03
N LEU A 288 21.67 -14.51 -5.83
CA LEU A 288 20.61 -14.18 -6.78
C LEU A 288 20.45 -12.66 -6.84
N SER A 289 20.00 -12.14 -8.00
CA SER A 289 19.67 -10.74 -8.07
C SER A 289 18.50 -10.47 -7.11
N GLY A 290 18.76 -9.65 -6.12
CA GLY A 290 17.78 -9.34 -5.09
C GLY A 290 16.81 -8.27 -5.56
N PHE A 291 15.99 -7.80 -4.63
CA PHE A 291 15.03 -6.75 -4.89
C PHE A 291 15.66 -5.38 -4.61
N ARG A 292 15.21 -4.37 -5.35
CA ARG A 292 15.61 -3.00 -5.07
C ARG A 292 15.09 -2.60 -3.69
N LYS A 293 15.89 -1.85 -2.94
CA LYS A 293 15.46 -1.33 -1.65
C LYS A 293 14.31 -0.34 -1.88
N ILE A 294 13.21 -0.56 -1.19
CA ILE A 294 12.05 0.33 -1.28
C ILE A 294 12.37 1.65 -0.59
N GLN A 295 12.02 2.74 -1.26
CA GLN A 295 12.08 4.07 -0.64
C GLN A 295 10.63 4.53 -0.39
N PRO A 296 10.32 5.01 0.80
CA PRO A 296 9.01 5.58 1.05
C PRO A 296 8.72 6.74 0.09
N GLN A 297 7.46 6.85 -0.31
CA GLN A 297 7.01 7.90 -1.23
C GLN A 297 6.32 9.04 -0.48
N VAL A 298 5.70 8.73 0.66
CA VAL A 298 4.88 9.67 1.43
C VAL A 298 5.38 9.64 2.88
N TYR A 299 5.54 10.81 3.47
CA TYR A 299 5.98 10.97 4.86
C TYR A 299 4.94 11.74 5.64
N ALA A 300 4.73 11.35 6.89
CA ALA A 300 3.85 12.06 7.82
C ALA A 300 4.36 11.90 9.24
N GLY A 301 4.08 12.88 10.07
CA GLY A 301 4.32 12.78 11.51
C GLY A 301 3.15 12.09 12.20
N LEU A 302 3.43 11.14 13.07
CA LEU A 302 2.45 10.48 13.92
C LEU A 302 2.77 10.80 15.37
N PHE A 303 1.80 11.34 16.11
CA PHE A 303 1.99 11.79 17.49
C PHE A 303 0.88 11.23 18.37
N PRO A 304 1.19 10.72 19.56
CA PRO A 304 0.14 10.31 20.48
C PRO A 304 -0.62 11.53 21.00
N VAL A 305 -1.93 11.40 21.18
CA VAL A 305 -2.75 12.48 21.76
C VAL A 305 -2.28 12.77 23.19
N SER A 306 -1.98 11.72 23.95
CA SER A 306 -1.41 11.84 25.31
C SER A 306 0.08 11.53 25.27
N SER A 307 0.90 12.42 25.83
CA SER A 307 2.35 12.20 25.94
C SER A 307 2.72 10.95 26.73
N ASP A 308 1.82 10.50 27.62
CA ASP A 308 2.01 9.28 28.41
C ASP A 308 2.03 8.02 27.54
N ASP A 309 1.47 8.08 26.32
CA ASP A 309 1.41 6.95 25.40
C ASP A 309 2.63 6.83 24.49
N PHE A 310 3.62 7.72 24.59
CA PHE A 310 4.78 7.73 23.71
C PHE A 310 5.54 6.40 23.72
N GLU A 311 5.80 5.85 24.90
CA GLU A 311 6.53 4.59 25.04
C GLU A 311 5.73 3.42 24.43
N ASN A 312 4.42 3.38 24.69
CA ASN A 312 3.55 2.38 24.09
C ASN A 312 3.53 2.48 22.57
N PHE A 313 3.53 3.71 22.06
CA PHE A 313 3.56 3.97 20.62
C PHE A 313 4.88 3.49 20.00
N ARG A 314 6.01 3.79 20.64
CA ARG A 314 7.34 3.33 20.18
C ARG A 314 7.37 1.80 20.09
N ASP A 315 6.88 1.12 21.14
CA ASP A 315 6.83 -0.34 21.18
C ASP A 315 5.91 -0.90 20.09
N ALA A 316 4.77 -0.25 19.85
CA ALA A 316 3.84 -0.67 18.81
C ALA A 316 4.47 -0.54 17.40
N LEU A 317 5.17 0.56 17.12
CA LEU A 317 5.87 0.74 15.84
C LEU A 317 6.96 -0.32 15.64
N SER A 318 7.71 -0.61 16.68
CA SER A 318 8.76 -1.64 16.66
C SER A 318 8.16 -3.00 16.32
N LYS A 319 7.05 -3.37 16.94
CA LYS A 319 6.35 -4.63 16.67
C LYS A 319 5.76 -4.67 15.27
N LEU A 320 5.18 -3.56 14.83
CA LEU A 320 4.53 -3.48 13.51
C LEU A 320 5.56 -3.63 12.39
N THR A 321 6.76 -3.05 12.54
CA THR A 321 7.82 -3.17 11.54
C THR A 321 8.40 -4.58 11.43
N LEU A 322 8.19 -5.44 12.43
CA LEU A 322 8.55 -6.86 12.31
C LEU A 322 7.75 -7.54 11.20
N ASN A 323 6.56 -7.03 10.89
CA ASN A 323 5.66 -7.61 9.89
C ASN A 323 5.44 -6.71 8.68
N ASP A 324 6.07 -5.52 8.66
CA ASP A 324 5.97 -4.59 7.53
C ASP A 324 7.33 -3.92 7.32
N ALA A 325 8.14 -4.53 6.46
CA ALA A 325 9.49 -4.04 6.17
C ALA A 325 9.49 -2.74 5.35
N SER A 326 8.35 -2.36 4.79
CA SER A 326 8.23 -1.13 3.99
C SER A 326 7.97 0.11 4.84
N LEU A 327 7.57 -0.06 6.10
CA LEU A 327 7.34 1.04 7.02
C LEU A 327 8.67 1.58 7.54
N TYR A 328 8.91 2.86 7.34
CA TYR A 328 10.06 3.57 7.88
C TYR A 328 9.59 4.47 9.02
N TYR A 329 10.38 4.59 10.09
CA TYR A 329 10.08 5.55 11.15
C TYR A 329 11.36 6.03 11.84
N GLU A 330 11.30 7.27 12.31
CA GLU A 330 12.37 7.88 13.11
C GLU A 330 11.73 8.84 14.12
N PRO A 331 12.37 9.06 15.28
CA PRO A 331 11.83 10.01 16.27
C PRO A 331 11.68 11.40 15.69
N GLU A 332 10.61 12.09 16.07
CA GLU A 332 10.34 13.47 15.70
C GLU A 332 9.82 14.23 16.92
N ASN A 333 10.20 15.47 17.06
CA ASN A 333 9.70 16.35 18.09
C ASN A 333 9.00 17.55 17.45
N SER A 334 7.76 17.78 17.84
CA SER A 334 6.96 18.92 17.38
C SER A 334 6.77 19.88 18.54
N ASP A 335 6.97 21.16 18.31
CA ASP A 335 6.71 22.19 19.31
C ASP A 335 5.24 22.18 19.74
N ALA A 336 4.33 21.87 18.81
CA ALA A 336 2.89 21.84 19.08
C ALA A 336 2.43 20.52 19.69
N LEU A 337 2.98 19.38 19.22
CA LEU A 337 2.44 18.05 19.54
C LEU A 337 3.33 17.23 20.48
N GLY A 338 4.56 17.67 20.73
CA GLY A 338 5.52 16.95 21.58
C GLY A 338 6.22 15.84 20.80
N PHE A 339 6.57 14.76 21.49
CA PHE A 339 7.33 13.66 20.93
C PHE A 339 6.43 12.71 20.13
N GLY A 340 6.93 12.28 18.99
CA GLY A 340 6.27 11.32 18.11
C GLY A 340 7.27 10.74 17.15
N PHE A 341 6.78 10.31 15.98
CA PHE A 341 7.62 9.68 14.96
C PHE A 341 7.30 10.23 13.58
N ARG A 342 8.34 10.51 12.82
CA ARG A 342 8.26 10.77 11.38
C ARG A 342 8.23 9.41 10.69
N CYS A 343 7.15 9.11 9.97
CA CYS A 343 6.97 7.82 9.33
C CYS A 343 6.96 7.97 7.81
N GLY A 344 7.52 6.99 7.14
CA GLY A 344 7.53 6.91 5.68
C GLY A 344 6.70 5.72 5.21
N PHE A 345 5.88 5.94 4.19
CA PHE A 345 4.90 4.98 3.68
C PHE A 345 5.04 4.81 2.17
N LEU A 346 4.54 3.69 1.66
CA LEU A 346 4.50 3.42 0.21
C LEU A 346 3.53 4.35 -0.52
N GLY A 347 2.45 4.77 0.15
CA GLY A 347 1.44 5.65 -0.38
C GLY A 347 0.38 5.94 0.66
N MET A 348 -0.71 6.58 0.26
CA MET A 348 -1.77 7.00 1.18
C MET A 348 -2.53 5.82 1.79
N LEU A 349 -2.80 4.78 1.00
CA LEU A 349 -3.50 3.60 1.53
C LEU A 349 -2.64 2.90 2.57
N HIS A 350 -1.34 2.76 2.32
CA HIS A 350 -0.41 2.18 3.28
C HIS A 350 -0.43 2.97 4.59
N MET A 351 -0.41 4.30 4.50
CA MET A 351 -0.47 5.18 5.68
C MET A 351 -1.75 4.95 6.48
N GLU A 352 -2.90 4.89 5.80
CA GLU A 352 -4.20 4.67 6.47
C GLU A 352 -4.24 3.31 7.17
N ILE A 353 -3.70 2.27 6.51
CA ILE A 353 -3.67 0.92 7.07
C ILE A 353 -2.80 0.89 8.33
N ILE A 354 -1.62 1.47 8.27
CA ILE A 354 -0.71 1.52 9.43
C ILE A 354 -1.35 2.27 10.59
N GLN A 355 -1.94 3.43 10.32
CA GLN A 355 -2.63 4.23 11.35
C GLN A 355 -3.76 3.43 11.99
N GLU A 356 -4.58 2.79 11.16
CA GLU A 356 -5.71 2.00 11.64
C GLU A 356 -5.26 0.80 12.48
N ARG A 357 -4.18 0.13 12.07
CA ARG A 357 -3.61 -0.98 12.83
C ARG A 357 -3.06 -0.52 14.19
N LEU A 358 -2.37 0.62 14.22
CA LEU A 358 -1.86 1.19 15.47
C LEU A 358 -3.00 1.53 16.43
N GLU A 359 -4.11 2.07 15.91
CA GLU A 359 -5.27 2.42 16.72
C GLU A 359 -6.02 1.19 17.23
N ARG A 360 -6.23 0.19 16.37
CA ARG A 360 -7.01 -1.01 16.71
C ARG A 360 -6.23 -2.06 17.51
N GLU A 361 -5.04 -2.42 17.02
CA GLU A 361 -4.26 -3.51 17.59
C GLU A 361 -3.54 -3.11 18.87
N TYR A 362 -3.18 -1.83 19.00
CA TYR A 362 -2.37 -1.32 20.11
C TYR A 362 -3.08 -0.28 20.97
N ASP A 363 -4.36 -0.04 20.69
CA ASP A 363 -5.24 0.87 21.47
C ASP A 363 -4.62 2.28 21.62
N LEU A 364 -4.08 2.81 20.55
CA LEU A 364 -3.47 4.15 20.52
C LEU A 364 -4.44 5.17 19.93
N SER A 365 -4.39 6.40 20.45
CA SER A 365 -5.04 7.56 19.84
C SER A 365 -3.93 8.45 19.28
N LEU A 366 -3.92 8.63 17.96
CA LEU A 366 -2.83 9.29 17.25
C LEU A 366 -3.31 10.51 16.49
N ILE A 367 -2.44 11.51 16.40
CA ILE A 367 -2.60 12.67 15.51
C ILE A 367 -1.64 12.46 14.34
N THR A 368 -2.17 12.53 13.13
CA THR A 368 -1.38 12.42 11.90
C THR A 368 -1.26 13.80 11.28
N THR A 369 -0.04 14.23 10.98
CA THR A 369 0.17 15.49 10.25
C THR A 369 -0.10 15.26 8.76
N ALA A 370 -0.17 16.34 7.99
CA ALA A 370 -0.40 16.26 6.54
C ALA A 370 0.72 15.47 5.87
N PRO A 371 0.40 14.49 5.03
CA PRO A 371 1.43 13.78 4.28
C PRO A 371 2.16 14.70 3.32
N THR A 372 3.48 14.48 3.18
CA THR A 372 4.31 15.20 2.23
C THR A 372 5.15 14.22 1.41
N VAL A 373 5.50 14.65 0.21
CA VAL A 373 6.46 13.94 -0.63
C VAL A 373 7.87 14.46 -0.30
N VAL A 374 8.90 13.82 -0.86
CA VAL A 374 10.29 14.26 -0.67
C VAL A 374 10.61 15.33 -1.73
N TYR A 375 11.06 16.49 -1.27
CA TYR A 375 11.52 17.58 -2.14
C TYR A 375 13.04 17.63 -2.16
N GLU A 376 13.63 18.08 -3.27
CA GLU A 376 15.04 18.45 -3.34
C GLU A 376 15.15 19.95 -3.16
N VAL A 377 16.04 20.36 -2.26
CA VAL A 377 16.31 21.78 -2.01
C VAL A 377 17.79 22.03 -2.24
N GLU A 378 18.12 22.91 -3.19
CA GLU A 378 19.48 23.36 -3.43
C GLU A 378 19.72 24.63 -2.61
N LEU A 379 20.71 24.59 -1.77
CA LEU A 379 21.10 25.72 -0.94
C LEU A 379 22.01 26.67 -1.70
N ILE A 380 22.16 27.91 -1.20
CA ILE A 380 22.99 28.94 -1.83
C ILE A 380 24.45 28.48 -1.97
N ASP A 381 24.95 27.65 -1.04
CA ASP A 381 26.30 27.08 -1.09
C ASP A 381 26.47 25.94 -2.08
N GLY A 382 25.39 25.53 -2.75
CA GLY A 382 25.38 24.46 -3.74
C GLY A 382 25.07 23.08 -3.19
N GLU A 383 24.90 22.93 -1.88
CA GLU A 383 24.50 21.66 -1.26
C GLU A 383 23.06 21.34 -1.64
N ILE A 384 22.80 20.07 -2.00
CA ILE A 384 21.44 19.58 -2.29
C ILE A 384 21.00 18.69 -1.14
N ILE A 385 19.89 19.06 -0.50
CA ILE A 385 19.32 18.30 0.61
C ILE A 385 17.93 17.76 0.23
N LYS A 386 17.54 16.67 0.87
CA LYS A 386 16.20 16.09 0.74
C LYS A 386 15.35 16.57 1.91
N VAL A 387 14.15 17.07 1.61
CA VAL A 387 13.22 17.59 2.63
C VAL A 387 11.92 16.78 2.52
N ASP A 388 11.58 16.09 3.61
CA ASP A 388 10.37 15.28 3.69
C ASP A 388 9.34 15.83 4.69
N SER A 389 9.61 17.01 5.24
CA SER A 389 8.74 17.66 6.22
C SER A 389 8.81 19.18 6.05
N PRO A 390 7.69 19.89 6.13
CA PRO A 390 7.72 21.35 6.09
C PRO A 390 8.60 21.98 7.18
N SER A 391 8.68 21.34 8.35
CA SER A 391 9.48 21.86 9.48
C SER A 391 10.98 21.77 9.23
N SER A 392 11.43 20.86 8.35
CA SER A 392 12.86 20.72 8.03
C SER A 392 13.30 21.61 6.85
N LEU A 393 12.35 22.37 6.27
CA LEU A 393 12.67 23.28 5.17
C LEU A 393 13.57 24.43 5.68
N PRO A 394 14.73 24.67 5.05
CA PRO A 394 15.59 25.78 5.45
C PRO A 394 14.93 27.15 5.29
N ALA A 395 15.50 28.16 5.93
CA ALA A 395 15.03 29.55 5.75
C ALA A 395 15.12 29.94 4.28
N VAL A 396 14.13 30.70 3.81
CA VAL A 396 14.00 31.11 2.40
C VAL A 396 15.29 31.74 1.87
N ASN A 397 15.98 32.51 2.71
CA ASN A 397 17.22 33.22 2.33
C ASN A 397 18.39 32.27 2.02
N ASN A 398 18.31 31.02 2.48
CA ASN A 398 19.34 30.00 2.26
C ASN A 398 19.05 29.09 1.09
N ILE A 399 17.89 29.25 0.45
CA ILE A 399 17.44 28.36 -0.64
C ILE A 399 17.74 29.02 -2.00
N GLN A 400 18.50 28.32 -2.83
CA GLN A 400 18.75 28.71 -4.21
C GLN A 400 17.61 28.26 -5.12
N GLU A 401 17.16 27.01 -4.96
CA GLU A 401 16.14 26.38 -5.82
C GLU A 401 15.44 25.25 -5.09
N MET A 402 14.15 25.09 -5.33
CA MET A 402 13.37 23.93 -4.86
C MET A 402 12.90 23.13 -6.04
N ARG A 403 12.99 21.79 -5.90
CA ARG A 403 12.52 20.85 -6.93
C ARG A 403 11.52 19.90 -6.33
N GLU A 404 10.43 19.67 -7.06
CA GLU A 404 9.40 18.71 -6.67
C GLU A 404 9.48 17.44 -7.52
N PRO A 405 9.10 16.28 -6.95
CA PRO A 405 9.07 15.04 -7.74
C PRO A 405 7.88 15.08 -8.71
N ILE A 406 8.14 14.65 -9.94
CA ILE A 406 7.14 14.55 -11.01
C ILE A 406 6.90 13.06 -11.27
N VAL A 407 5.64 12.69 -11.40
CA VAL A 407 5.24 11.33 -11.78
C VAL A 407 4.60 11.34 -13.16
N LEU A 408 4.73 10.24 -13.88
CA LEU A 408 3.95 9.97 -15.08
C LEU A 408 2.73 9.17 -14.66
N ALA A 409 1.56 9.77 -14.77
CA ALA A 409 0.28 9.15 -14.45
C ALA A 409 -0.34 8.59 -15.74
N ASN A 410 -0.61 7.28 -15.73
CA ASN A 410 -1.28 6.60 -16.84
C ASN A 410 -2.72 6.33 -16.39
N ILE A 411 -3.68 6.84 -17.16
CA ILE A 411 -5.09 6.79 -16.82
C ILE A 411 -5.84 6.10 -17.96
N LEU A 412 -6.66 5.13 -17.62
CA LEU A 412 -7.64 4.54 -18.55
C LEU A 412 -9.03 5.00 -18.12
N VAL A 413 -9.79 5.54 -19.07
CA VAL A 413 -11.11 6.10 -18.80
C VAL A 413 -12.02 5.90 -20.00
N PRO A 414 -13.33 5.59 -19.82
CA PRO A 414 -14.28 5.59 -20.92
C PRO A 414 -14.39 6.99 -21.53
N HIS A 415 -14.52 7.08 -22.87
CA HIS A 415 -14.52 8.37 -23.55
C HIS A 415 -15.60 9.34 -23.06
N GLU A 416 -16.72 8.83 -22.52
CA GLU A 416 -17.79 9.68 -21.99
C GLU A 416 -17.38 10.50 -20.76
N HIS A 417 -16.33 10.08 -20.03
CA HIS A 417 -15.82 10.78 -18.86
C HIS A 417 -14.49 11.50 -19.14
N LEU A 418 -14.05 11.51 -20.39
CA LEU A 418 -12.73 12.05 -20.76
C LEU A 418 -12.58 13.54 -20.38
N GLY A 419 -13.59 14.35 -20.68
CA GLY A 419 -13.54 15.79 -20.38
C GLY A 419 -13.35 16.10 -18.90
N SER A 420 -14.08 15.39 -18.05
CA SER A 420 -13.97 15.56 -16.58
C SER A 420 -12.59 15.19 -16.07
N VAL A 421 -12.00 14.12 -16.62
CA VAL A 421 -10.67 13.65 -16.21
C VAL A 421 -9.60 14.64 -16.68
N ILE A 422 -9.69 15.15 -17.90
CA ILE A 422 -8.75 16.16 -18.43
C ILE A 422 -8.79 17.41 -17.53
N THR A 423 -10.00 17.89 -17.18
CA THR A 423 -10.16 19.04 -16.29
C THR A 423 -9.47 18.82 -14.95
N LEU A 424 -9.65 17.63 -14.37
CA LEU A 424 -9.00 17.27 -13.10
C LEU A 424 -7.47 17.30 -13.23
N CYS A 425 -6.93 16.72 -14.30
CA CYS A 425 -5.48 16.69 -14.53
C CYS A 425 -4.90 18.10 -14.64
N VAL A 426 -5.60 18.99 -15.34
CA VAL A 426 -5.18 20.40 -15.50
C VAL A 426 -5.23 21.13 -14.16
N GLU A 427 -6.26 20.92 -13.36
CA GLU A 427 -6.37 21.49 -11.99
C GLU A 427 -5.18 21.08 -11.11
N LYS A 428 -4.67 19.87 -11.32
CA LYS A 428 -3.56 19.30 -10.55
C LYS A 428 -2.19 19.62 -11.19
N ARG A 429 -2.12 20.62 -12.00
CA ARG A 429 -0.89 21.10 -12.66
C ARG A 429 -0.29 20.04 -13.60
N GLY A 430 -1.13 19.19 -14.16
CA GLY A 430 -0.70 18.14 -15.09
C GLY A 430 -0.40 18.64 -16.49
N VAL A 431 0.58 18.03 -17.13
CA VAL A 431 0.96 18.29 -18.52
C VAL A 431 0.71 17.00 -19.31
N GLN A 432 -0.16 17.09 -20.33
CA GLN A 432 -0.49 15.93 -21.16
C GLN A 432 0.71 15.50 -22.00
N LYS A 433 1.02 14.21 -21.97
CA LYS A 433 2.10 13.62 -22.75
C LYS A 433 1.57 12.79 -23.91
N ASP A 434 0.46 12.08 -23.72
CA ASP A 434 -0.12 11.22 -24.75
C ASP A 434 -1.61 11.04 -24.51
N MET A 435 -2.33 10.76 -25.59
CA MET A 435 -3.75 10.41 -25.54
C MET A 435 -4.07 9.50 -26.72
N GLN A 436 -4.63 8.34 -26.44
CA GLN A 436 -4.97 7.35 -27.47
C GLN A 436 -6.39 6.84 -27.24
N PHE A 437 -7.18 6.80 -28.29
CA PHE A 437 -8.53 6.22 -28.28
C PHE A 437 -8.44 4.75 -28.66
N ILE A 438 -8.89 3.88 -27.77
CA ILE A 438 -8.84 2.41 -27.94
C ILE A 438 -10.23 1.87 -27.67
N GLY A 439 -11.02 1.66 -28.71
CA GLY A 439 -12.42 1.24 -28.57
C GLY A 439 -13.23 2.26 -27.78
N LYS A 440 -13.84 1.80 -26.70
CA LYS A 440 -14.62 2.67 -25.79
C LYS A 440 -13.76 3.34 -24.71
N GLN A 441 -12.47 3.00 -24.63
CA GLN A 441 -11.55 3.51 -23.63
C GLN A 441 -10.62 4.57 -24.24
N VAL A 442 -10.14 5.47 -23.39
CA VAL A 442 -9.10 6.42 -23.74
C VAL A 442 -7.94 6.20 -22.78
N SER A 443 -6.75 6.07 -23.32
CA SER A 443 -5.51 5.97 -22.56
C SER A 443 -4.88 7.36 -22.53
N LEU A 444 -4.72 7.92 -21.32
CA LEU A 444 -4.12 9.23 -21.09
C LEU A 444 -2.80 9.08 -20.34
N SER A 445 -1.80 9.85 -20.74
CA SER A 445 -0.56 9.98 -19.97
C SER A 445 -0.34 11.45 -19.63
N TYR A 446 -0.20 11.74 -18.34
CA TYR A 446 0.06 13.08 -17.80
C TYR A 446 1.27 13.07 -16.91
N GLU A 447 2.12 14.08 -17.02
CA GLU A 447 3.12 14.36 -16.02
C GLU A 447 2.47 15.28 -14.98
N ILE A 448 2.42 14.82 -13.74
CA ILE A 448 1.76 15.55 -12.65
C ILE A 448 2.73 15.61 -11.45
N PRO A 449 2.82 16.75 -10.75
CA PRO A 449 3.61 16.76 -9.50
C PRO A 449 3.11 15.71 -8.52
N MET A 450 4.03 14.95 -7.95
CA MET A 450 3.69 13.81 -7.08
C MET A 450 2.81 14.21 -5.90
N ASN A 451 3.06 15.39 -5.33
CA ASN A 451 2.28 15.89 -4.20
C ASN A 451 0.79 16.07 -4.56
N GLU A 452 0.51 16.40 -5.81
CA GLU A 452 -0.88 16.54 -6.29
C GLU A 452 -1.55 15.18 -6.49
N VAL A 453 -0.76 14.13 -6.73
CA VAL A 453 -1.28 12.77 -6.98
C VAL A 453 -1.54 12.01 -5.67
N VAL A 454 -0.61 12.09 -4.71
CA VAL A 454 -0.66 11.21 -3.54
C VAL A 454 -1.74 11.57 -2.52
N LEU A 455 -2.29 12.79 -2.55
CA LEU A 455 -3.31 13.22 -1.58
C LEU A 455 -4.70 12.69 -1.94
N ASP A 456 -5.40 13.39 -2.82
CA ASP A 456 -6.80 13.10 -3.12
C ASP A 456 -7.10 12.78 -4.60
N PHE A 457 -6.07 12.75 -5.43
CA PHE A 457 -6.23 12.59 -6.88
C PHE A 457 -7.00 11.32 -7.25
N PHE A 458 -6.64 10.19 -6.63
CA PHE A 458 -7.30 8.92 -6.92
C PHE A 458 -8.79 8.98 -6.61
N ASP A 459 -9.14 9.54 -5.46
CA ASP A 459 -10.54 9.65 -5.03
C ASP A 459 -11.33 10.58 -5.96
N ARG A 460 -10.73 11.71 -6.33
CA ARG A 460 -11.36 12.65 -7.25
C ARG A 460 -11.48 12.07 -8.66
N LEU A 461 -10.48 11.30 -9.10
CA LEU A 461 -10.52 10.62 -10.39
C LEU A 461 -11.71 9.65 -10.45
N LYS A 462 -11.88 8.85 -9.40
CA LYS A 462 -13.03 7.93 -9.29
C LYS A 462 -14.34 8.70 -9.28
N SER A 463 -14.40 9.80 -8.54
CA SER A 463 -15.61 10.61 -8.42
C SER A 463 -16.04 11.22 -9.77
N VAL A 464 -15.11 11.86 -10.49
CA VAL A 464 -15.44 12.54 -11.77
C VAL A 464 -15.74 11.55 -12.90
N SER A 465 -15.30 10.31 -12.77
CA SER A 465 -15.52 9.26 -13.76
C SER A 465 -16.59 8.25 -13.35
N ARG A 466 -17.29 8.50 -12.25
CA ARG A 466 -18.30 7.59 -11.70
C ARG A 466 -17.74 6.18 -11.42
N GLY A 467 -16.48 6.13 -11.00
CA GLY A 467 -15.79 4.90 -10.66
C GLY A 467 -15.12 4.17 -11.81
N TYR A 468 -15.23 4.69 -13.03
CA TYR A 468 -14.76 3.98 -14.23
C TYR A 468 -13.29 4.23 -14.58
N ALA A 469 -12.70 5.33 -14.13
CA ALA A 469 -11.29 5.61 -14.43
C ALA A 469 -10.35 4.80 -13.53
N SER A 470 -9.23 4.41 -14.08
CA SER A 470 -8.16 3.74 -13.32
C SER A 470 -6.85 4.48 -13.49
N LEU A 471 -5.96 4.32 -12.52
CA LEU A 471 -4.71 5.08 -12.42
C LEU A 471 -3.55 4.17 -12.06
N ASP A 472 -2.45 4.36 -12.76
CA ASP A 472 -1.13 3.87 -12.37
C ASP A 472 -0.16 5.04 -12.53
N TYR A 473 0.85 5.13 -11.68
CA TYR A 473 1.85 6.19 -11.80
C TYR A 473 3.22 5.70 -11.34
N HIS A 474 4.26 6.35 -11.87
CA HIS A 474 5.63 6.09 -11.45
C HIS A 474 6.43 7.39 -11.49
N PHE A 475 7.45 7.46 -10.63
CA PHE A 475 8.37 8.61 -10.54
C PHE A 475 9.17 8.76 -11.85
N VAL A 476 9.33 10.00 -12.31
CA VAL A 476 10.09 10.32 -13.51
C VAL A 476 11.36 11.11 -13.15
N ARG A 477 11.21 12.28 -12.51
CA ARG A 477 12.33 13.17 -12.21
C ARG A 477 11.92 14.22 -11.18
N PHE A 478 12.91 14.93 -10.65
CA PHE A 478 12.69 16.17 -9.91
C PHE A 478 12.70 17.33 -10.88
N GLU A 479 11.84 18.31 -10.67
CA GLU A 479 11.72 19.48 -11.52
C GLU A 479 11.59 20.74 -10.68
N LYS A 480 12.30 21.81 -11.08
CA LYS A 480 12.22 23.12 -10.44
C LYS A 480 10.76 23.59 -10.36
N SER A 481 10.37 24.11 -9.21
CA SER A 481 9.02 24.61 -9.00
C SER A 481 9.01 25.76 -7.99
N ASN A 482 8.06 26.66 -8.15
CA ASN A 482 7.88 27.79 -7.25
C ASN A 482 7.06 27.35 -6.03
N LEU A 483 7.73 26.78 -5.05
CA LEU A 483 7.13 26.21 -3.85
C LEU A 483 7.33 27.16 -2.66
N VAL A 484 6.34 27.20 -1.77
CA VAL A 484 6.39 28.01 -0.55
C VAL A 484 5.90 27.18 0.63
N ARG A 485 6.37 27.54 1.82
CA ARG A 485 5.84 26.95 3.06
C ARG A 485 4.67 27.81 3.53
N LEU A 486 3.52 27.15 3.68
CA LEU A 486 2.30 27.75 4.22
C LEU A 486 2.23 27.41 5.70
N ASP A 487 2.31 28.42 6.55
CA ASP A 487 2.22 28.26 8.00
C ASP A 487 0.80 28.57 8.49
N ILE A 488 0.38 27.81 9.50
CA ILE A 488 -0.88 28.08 10.22
C ILE A 488 -0.54 28.57 11.61
N LEU A 489 -1.15 29.68 12.01
CA LEU A 489 -0.98 30.27 13.34
C LEU A 489 -2.31 30.18 14.10
N ILE A 490 -2.23 29.78 15.35
CA ILE A 490 -3.38 29.78 16.27
C ILE A 490 -3.05 30.76 17.40
N ASN A 491 -3.82 31.81 17.50
CA ASN A 491 -3.61 32.92 18.46
C ASN A 491 -2.18 33.49 18.38
N GLY A 492 -1.67 33.60 17.15
CA GLY A 492 -0.36 34.18 16.88
C GLY A 492 0.81 33.21 16.93
N ASP A 493 0.62 32.01 17.47
CA ASP A 493 1.67 30.99 17.57
C ASP A 493 1.62 30.06 16.35
N LYS A 494 2.77 29.87 15.71
CA LYS A 494 2.91 28.93 14.60
C LYS A 494 2.72 27.50 15.10
N VAL A 495 1.92 26.72 14.35
CA VAL A 495 1.69 25.31 14.65
C VAL A 495 2.45 24.51 13.59
N ASP A 496 3.62 24.00 13.95
CA ASP A 496 4.51 23.28 13.04
C ASP A 496 3.83 22.06 12.39
N ALA A 497 2.96 21.38 13.13
CA ALA A 497 2.23 20.20 12.66
C ALA A 497 1.21 20.51 11.56
N LEU A 498 0.85 21.77 11.37
CA LEU A 498 -0.12 22.21 10.37
C LEU A 498 0.54 22.88 9.15
N ALA A 499 1.86 22.99 9.14
CA ALA A 499 2.58 23.61 8.02
C ALA A 499 2.52 22.72 6.78
N LEU A 500 2.51 23.36 5.60
CA LEU A 500 2.44 22.69 4.30
C LEU A 500 3.48 23.27 3.35
N ILE A 501 3.95 22.44 2.41
CA ILE A 501 4.69 22.90 1.24
C ILE A 501 3.70 22.86 0.07
N VAL A 502 3.45 24.01 -0.56
CA VAL A 502 2.47 24.17 -1.63
C VAL A 502 3.05 24.99 -2.77
N HIS A 503 2.49 24.85 -3.96
CA HIS A 503 2.83 25.73 -5.08
C HIS A 503 2.30 27.13 -4.79
N ARG A 504 3.11 28.14 -5.10
CA ARG A 504 2.80 29.54 -4.79
C ARG A 504 1.44 30.00 -5.35
N ASP A 505 1.13 29.57 -6.56
CA ASP A 505 -0.14 29.95 -7.22
C ASP A 505 -1.37 29.42 -6.47
N HIS A 506 -1.24 28.34 -5.72
CA HIS A 506 -2.32 27.72 -4.96
C HIS A 506 -2.32 28.11 -3.47
N ALA A 507 -1.29 28.80 -3.02
CA ALA A 507 -1.09 29.09 -1.59
C ALA A 507 -2.24 29.92 -1.00
N MET A 508 -2.71 30.95 -1.72
CA MET A 508 -3.82 31.81 -1.26
C MET A 508 -5.12 31.03 -1.08
N SER A 509 -5.51 30.25 -2.10
CA SER A 509 -6.75 29.46 -2.05
C SER A 509 -6.68 28.38 -0.98
N LYS A 510 -5.56 27.67 -0.90
CA LYS A 510 -5.37 26.62 0.11
C LYS A 510 -5.35 27.20 1.53
N GLY A 511 -4.69 28.33 1.72
CA GLY A 511 -4.66 29.01 3.01
C GLY A 511 -6.05 29.43 3.48
N ARG A 512 -6.85 29.98 2.57
CA ARG A 512 -8.23 30.37 2.87
C ARG A 512 -9.08 29.17 3.25
N LEU A 513 -9.09 28.15 2.41
CA LEU A 513 -9.88 26.92 2.63
C LEU A 513 -9.50 26.24 3.93
N LEU A 514 -8.19 26.15 4.22
CA LEU A 514 -7.70 25.52 5.44
C LEU A 514 -8.13 26.29 6.69
N THR A 515 -8.01 27.62 6.70
CA THR A 515 -8.46 28.43 7.85
C THR A 515 -9.98 28.34 8.05
N GLU A 516 -10.75 28.31 6.97
CA GLU A 516 -12.21 28.13 7.02
C GLU A 516 -12.56 26.77 7.62
N LYS A 517 -11.90 25.70 7.15
CA LYS A 517 -12.12 24.35 7.64
C LYS A 517 -11.76 24.22 9.12
N MET A 518 -10.64 24.79 9.52
CA MET A 518 -10.22 24.78 10.92
C MET A 518 -11.19 25.54 11.81
N LYS A 519 -11.74 26.63 11.33
CA LYS A 519 -12.77 27.38 12.07
C LYS A 519 -13.99 26.52 12.35
N GLU A 520 -14.37 25.66 11.40
CA GLU A 520 -15.50 24.73 11.58
C GLU A 520 -15.19 23.64 12.61
N LEU A 521 -13.94 23.16 12.63
CA LEU A 521 -13.53 22.02 13.44
C LEU A 521 -13.14 22.39 14.86
N ILE A 522 -12.52 23.57 15.07
CA ILE A 522 -12.08 24.01 16.40
C ILE A 522 -13.29 24.47 17.20
N PRO A 523 -13.57 23.86 18.37
CA PRO A 523 -14.75 24.23 19.16
C PRO A 523 -14.58 25.60 19.80
N ARG A 524 -15.70 26.27 20.07
CA ARG A 524 -15.73 27.52 20.81
C ARG A 524 -15.16 27.31 22.21
N GLN A 525 -14.35 28.27 22.64
CA GLN A 525 -13.71 28.26 23.97
C GLN A 525 -14.09 29.54 24.73
N LEU A 526 -13.49 29.75 25.88
CA LEU A 526 -13.85 30.90 26.73
C LEU A 526 -13.35 32.24 26.17
N TYR A 527 -12.53 32.18 25.15
CA TYR A 527 -11.94 33.35 24.47
C TYR A 527 -12.00 33.14 22.96
N ASP A 528 -11.85 34.21 22.20
CA ASP A 528 -11.78 34.14 20.74
C ASP A 528 -10.50 33.44 20.31
N VAL A 529 -10.60 32.57 19.32
CA VAL A 529 -9.46 31.87 18.74
C VAL A 529 -9.23 32.39 17.34
N ALA A 530 -8.08 33.05 17.12
CA ALA A 530 -7.69 33.54 15.80
C ALA A 530 -6.91 32.43 15.06
N ILE A 531 -7.36 32.11 13.84
CA ILE A 531 -6.71 31.14 12.97
C ILE A 531 -6.22 31.90 11.73
N GLN A 532 -4.92 31.83 11.47
CA GLN A 532 -4.30 32.61 10.37
C GLN A 532 -3.45 31.67 9.52
N ALA A 533 -3.43 31.92 8.20
CA ALA A 533 -2.49 31.30 7.28
C ALA A 533 -1.49 32.36 6.85
N ALA A 534 -0.22 31.98 6.78
CA ALA A 534 0.88 32.92 6.46
C ALA A 534 1.92 32.28 5.56
N ILE A 535 2.55 33.12 4.72
CA ILE A 535 3.70 32.74 3.90
C ILE A 535 4.84 33.70 4.30
N GLY A 536 5.94 33.17 4.84
CA GLY A 536 7.10 33.95 5.22
C GLY A 536 6.80 35.09 6.19
N GLY A 537 5.81 34.93 7.05
CA GLY A 537 5.38 35.94 8.00
C GLY A 537 4.27 36.87 7.52
N GLN A 538 3.95 36.85 6.23
CA GLN A 538 2.84 37.65 5.68
C GLN A 538 1.53 36.86 5.83
N ILE A 539 0.57 37.45 6.55
CA ILE A 539 -0.75 36.84 6.75
C ILE A 539 -1.55 36.95 5.45
N ILE A 540 -2.03 35.79 4.94
CA ILE A 540 -2.78 35.72 3.69
C ILE A 540 -4.26 35.38 3.92
N SER A 541 -4.61 34.86 5.11
CA SER A 541 -6.00 34.55 5.46
C SER A 541 -6.16 34.57 6.97
N ARG A 542 -7.35 34.91 7.44
CA ARG A 542 -7.67 34.95 8.87
C ARG A 542 -9.12 34.55 9.08
N GLN A 543 -9.35 33.70 10.08
CA GLN A 543 -10.67 33.35 10.58
C GLN A 543 -10.67 33.46 12.10
N THR A 544 -11.84 33.62 12.69
CA THR A 544 -11.98 33.72 14.15
C THR A 544 -13.10 32.80 14.64
N VAL A 545 -12.77 31.95 15.62
CA VAL A 545 -13.76 31.16 16.36
C VAL A 545 -14.17 32.02 17.57
N LYS A 546 -15.41 32.50 17.58
CA LYS A 546 -15.90 33.39 18.65
C LYS A 546 -16.02 32.63 19.97
N ALA A 547 -15.73 33.34 21.06
CA ALA A 547 -15.84 32.81 22.42
C ALA A 547 -17.26 32.35 22.76
N LEU A 548 -17.34 31.40 23.68
CA LEU A 548 -18.59 30.97 24.26
C LEU A 548 -19.16 32.13 25.13
N ARG A 549 -20.35 32.56 24.81
CA ARG A 549 -21.05 33.51 25.69
C ARG A 549 -21.58 32.72 26.89
N LYS A 550 -21.24 33.16 28.11
CA LYS A 550 -21.81 32.62 29.33
C LYS A 550 -23.33 32.80 29.31
N ASN A 551 -24.04 31.68 29.26
CA ASN A 551 -25.49 31.71 29.41
C ASN A 551 -25.79 31.70 30.91
N VAL A 552 -26.01 32.88 31.48
CA VAL A 552 -26.22 33.09 32.92
C VAL A 552 -27.56 32.50 33.39
N THR A 553 -28.41 32.06 32.45
CA THR A 553 -29.76 31.57 32.75
C THR A 553 -29.89 30.05 32.73
N ALA A 554 -28.82 29.30 32.49
CA ALA A 554 -28.86 27.82 32.52
C ALA A 554 -28.82 27.34 33.96
N LYS A 555 -29.96 27.40 34.63
CA LYS A 555 -30.14 26.76 35.95
C LYS A 555 -30.25 25.24 35.76
N CYS A 556 -29.26 24.52 36.23
CA CYS A 556 -29.28 23.04 36.25
C CYS A 556 -30.34 22.57 37.27
N TYR A 557 -31.54 22.33 36.84
CA TYR A 557 -32.52 21.58 37.62
C TYR A 557 -32.26 20.09 37.47
N GLY A 558 -32.33 19.38 38.64
CA GLY A 558 -31.94 18.01 38.84
C GLY A 558 -32.33 17.06 37.70
N GLY A 559 -31.33 16.49 37.09
CA GLY A 559 -31.50 15.49 36.05
C GLY A 559 -30.95 14.15 36.47
N ASP A 560 -31.45 13.14 35.81
CA ASP A 560 -31.09 11.74 35.92
C ASP A 560 -29.55 11.57 36.03
N ILE A 561 -29.11 10.98 37.12
CA ILE A 561 -27.70 10.72 37.45
C ILE A 561 -27.04 9.87 36.35
N THR A 562 -27.80 8.95 35.75
CA THR A 562 -27.32 8.06 34.67
C THR A 562 -27.01 8.85 33.37
N ARG A 563 -27.85 9.81 33.05
CA ARG A 563 -27.67 10.69 31.87
C ARG A 563 -26.47 11.63 32.06
N LYS A 564 -26.28 12.10 33.30
CA LYS A 564 -25.15 12.94 33.71
C LYS A 564 -23.82 12.17 33.60
N LYS A 565 -23.84 10.89 34.02
CA LYS A 565 -22.69 10.00 33.96
C LYS A 565 -22.31 9.67 32.51
N LYS A 566 -23.31 9.40 31.63
CA LYS A 566 -23.12 9.17 30.18
C LYS A 566 -22.59 10.42 29.49
N LEU A 567 -23.06 11.61 29.85
CA LEU A 567 -22.58 12.88 29.32
C LEU A 567 -21.13 13.15 29.74
N LEU A 568 -20.78 12.84 30.99
CA LEU A 568 -19.41 12.98 31.52
C LEU A 568 -18.46 11.98 30.86
N GLU A 569 -18.93 10.77 30.58
CA GLU A 569 -18.14 9.76 29.85
C GLU A 569 -17.91 10.16 28.39
N LYS A 570 -18.94 10.72 27.72
CA LYS A 570 -18.82 11.28 26.36
C LYS A 570 -17.86 12.48 26.33
N GLN A 571 -17.92 13.35 27.36
CA GLN A 571 -17.00 14.47 27.51
C GLN A 571 -15.57 14.00 27.73
N LYS A 572 -15.38 12.96 28.55
CA LYS A 572 -14.05 12.35 28.80
C LYS A 572 -13.48 11.74 27.52
N ALA A 573 -14.31 11.02 26.77
CA ALA A 573 -13.94 10.43 25.49
C ALA A 573 -13.59 11.51 24.45
N GLY A 574 -14.37 12.61 24.43
CA GLY A 574 -14.13 13.75 23.56
C GLY A 574 -12.83 14.50 23.91
N LYS A 575 -12.55 14.65 25.21
CA LYS A 575 -11.31 15.30 25.68
C LYS A 575 -10.05 14.47 25.37
N LYS A 576 -10.17 13.16 25.33
CA LYS A 576 -9.05 12.28 24.96
C LYS A 576 -8.57 12.47 23.53
N ARG A 577 -9.44 12.99 22.65
CA ARG A 577 -9.15 13.23 21.22
C ARG A 577 -8.73 14.67 20.91
N MET A 578 -8.54 15.49 21.96
CA MET A 578 -8.13 16.88 21.79
C MET A 578 -6.69 17.09 22.23
N LYS A 579 -5.95 17.88 21.45
CA LYS A 579 -4.58 18.28 21.79
C LYS A 579 -4.58 19.78 22.10
N ARG A 580 -3.77 20.18 23.08
CA ARG A 580 -3.60 21.60 23.39
C ARG A 580 -2.46 22.18 22.57
N VAL A 581 -2.76 23.26 21.86
CA VAL A 581 -1.76 24.06 21.17
C VAL A 581 -1.73 25.41 21.91
N GLY A 582 -0.73 25.57 22.75
CA GLY A 582 -0.71 26.68 23.72
C GLY A 582 -1.91 26.53 24.66
N ASN A 583 -2.80 27.52 24.65
CA ASN A 583 -4.01 27.56 25.47
C ASN A 583 -5.26 27.08 24.73
N VAL A 584 -5.12 26.67 23.48
CA VAL A 584 -6.28 26.32 22.61
C VAL A 584 -6.40 24.79 22.52
N GLU A 585 -7.61 24.27 22.75
CA GLU A 585 -7.93 22.86 22.54
C GLU A 585 -8.30 22.64 21.07
N VAL A 586 -7.52 21.77 20.39
CA VAL A 586 -7.67 21.49 18.96
C VAL A 586 -8.02 20.00 18.79
N PRO A 587 -9.14 19.69 18.11
CA PRO A 587 -9.50 18.27 17.90
C PRO A 587 -8.56 17.60 16.91
N GLN A 588 -8.47 16.28 17.02
CA GLN A 588 -7.63 15.46 16.16
C GLN A 588 -7.92 15.69 14.68
N GLU A 589 -9.19 15.85 14.33
CA GLU A 589 -9.66 16.05 12.96
C GLU A 589 -9.11 17.33 12.33
N ALA A 590 -8.82 18.35 13.12
CA ALA A 590 -8.29 19.62 12.61
C ALA A 590 -6.88 19.44 12.00
N PHE A 591 -6.10 18.50 12.52
CA PHE A 591 -4.75 18.22 11.99
C PHE A 591 -4.82 17.52 10.64
N LEU A 592 -5.95 16.85 10.35
CA LEU A 592 -6.19 16.19 9.05
C LEU A 592 -7.02 17.06 8.10
N ALA A 593 -7.40 18.27 8.52
CA ALA A 593 -8.21 19.19 7.70
C ALA A 593 -7.54 19.48 6.35
N VAL A 594 -6.22 19.49 6.34
CA VAL A 594 -5.39 19.70 5.15
C VAL A 594 -5.73 18.70 4.04
N LEU A 595 -6.00 17.45 4.43
CA LEU A 595 -6.29 16.37 3.47
C LEU A 595 -7.65 16.55 2.80
N LYS A 596 -8.53 17.35 3.38
CA LYS A 596 -9.91 17.52 2.93
C LYS A 596 -10.18 18.89 2.27
N VAL A 597 -9.13 19.68 2.10
CA VAL A 597 -9.26 21.04 1.58
C VAL A 597 -9.70 21.05 0.12
N ASP A 598 -9.33 20.00 -0.63
CA ASP A 598 -9.66 19.90 -2.05
C ASP A 598 -10.90 19.03 -2.33
N SER A 599 -11.59 18.50 -1.31
CA SER A 599 -12.76 17.64 -1.49
C SER A 599 -14.08 18.41 -1.48
#